data_ff3e78a29e28d1e378cc94f7e75a3fbd
#
_entry.id   ff3e78a29e28d1e378cc94f7e75a3fbd
#
_cell.length_a   1.000
_cell.length_b   1.000
_cell.length_c   1.000
_cell.angle_alpha   90.00
_cell.angle_beta   90.00
_cell.angle_gamma   90.00
#
_symmetry.space_group_name_H-M   'P 1'
#
loop_
_entity.id
_entity.type
_entity.pdbx_description
1 polymer ?
#
loop_
_entity_poly.entity_id
_entity_poly.type
_entity_poly.pdbx_seq_one_letter_code
_entity_poly.pdbx_strand_id
1 'polypeptide(L)'
;MENKVKTVAVFSGYYLPFLGGIERYTDKMTADLVKRGYRVVIVTTNHGDLPIIDEDKGRKIYRLPTKNIVKQRYPIINKNREYNTLMKYVSDENIDFVICNTRFQLTTLEGLSFAKNHHLPSIVLDHGSSHFSVNNRFLDFFGAIYEHLLTARVKHYRPDFYAVSKRSVEWLKHFNIEAKGVIYNSVSESLGSDFAGTAYLEKSADDIFITYAGRIIKEKGIELLLEAFSMSQYSENVYLQIAGDGPELAHLKEKYQSKQINFLGKLNFEQTMSLMAQTDIFVYPSMYPEGLPTSILEAGLLSSAIIATDRGGTVEVIDSPELGIIMEENTQSLHESLDLLVKDKALREKLQQNIAKRIKEHFTWEKTVEKLDY
;
A
#
# COMPACT_ATOMS: atom_id res chain seq x y z
N MET A 1 -2.91 21.20 -32.82
CA MET A 1 -3.78 21.42 -31.61
C MET A 1 -2.87 21.27 -30.42
N GLU A 2 -2.64 22.30 -29.66
CA GLU A 2 -1.93 22.18 -28.38
C GLU A 2 -2.77 21.24 -27.51
N ASN A 3 -2.16 20.13 -27.07
CA ASN A 3 -2.82 19.25 -26.11
C ASN A 3 -3.04 20.05 -24.82
N LYS A 4 -4.30 20.43 -24.56
CA LYS A 4 -4.67 21.08 -23.30
C LYS A 4 -4.21 20.22 -22.13
N VAL A 5 -3.37 20.74 -21.26
CA VAL A 5 -2.94 20.08 -20.03
C VAL A 5 -4.18 19.78 -19.19
N LYS A 6 -4.46 18.50 -18.94
CA LYS A 6 -5.59 18.06 -18.08
C LYS A 6 -5.24 18.25 -16.60
N THR A 7 -6.23 18.70 -15.83
CA THR A 7 -6.11 18.87 -14.37
C THR A 7 -6.93 17.81 -13.64
N VAL A 8 -6.30 17.07 -12.75
CA VAL A 8 -6.96 16.08 -11.90
C VAL A 8 -7.01 16.55 -10.46
N ALA A 9 -8.18 16.43 -9.81
CA ALA A 9 -8.31 16.60 -8.38
C ALA A 9 -8.39 15.25 -7.68
N VAL A 10 -7.55 15.04 -6.66
CA VAL A 10 -7.54 13.82 -5.85
C VAL A 10 -8.01 14.16 -4.45
N PHE A 11 -9.17 13.63 -4.05
CA PHE A 11 -9.74 13.78 -2.72
C PHE A 11 -9.34 12.58 -1.85
N SER A 12 -8.58 12.83 -0.79
CA SER A 12 -8.10 11.82 0.15
C SER A 12 -8.26 12.29 1.59
N GLY A 13 -8.70 11.41 2.50
CA GLY A 13 -8.88 11.77 3.90
C GLY A 13 -7.63 12.25 4.58
N TYR A 14 -6.51 11.60 4.27
CA TYR A 14 -5.17 11.93 4.75
C TYR A 14 -4.21 12.10 3.58
N TYR A 15 -3.16 12.86 3.81
CA TYR A 15 -2.04 13.00 2.88
C TYR A 15 -0.76 13.36 3.66
N LEU A 16 0.37 13.38 2.98
CA LEU A 16 1.65 13.70 3.58
C LEU A 16 1.61 14.98 4.45
N PRO A 17 2.31 14.99 5.60
CA PRO A 17 3.32 14.04 6.09
C PRO A 17 2.77 12.82 6.85
N PHE A 18 1.44 12.66 6.92
CA PHE A 18 0.85 11.43 7.45
C PHE A 18 1.15 10.25 6.50
N LEU A 19 1.71 9.15 7.05
CA LEU A 19 2.17 8.01 6.26
C LEU A 19 1.35 6.74 6.57
N GLY A 20 0.46 6.39 5.69
CA GLY A 20 -0.24 5.11 5.62
C GLY A 20 -0.16 4.52 4.21
N GLY A 21 -0.86 3.42 3.97
CA GLY A 21 -0.88 2.76 2.66
C GLY A 21 -1.54 3.63 1.57
N ILE A 22 -2.69 4.25 1.90
CA ILE A 22 -3.45 5.09 0.96
C ILE A 22 -2.68 6.37 0.63
N GLU A 23 -2.03 6.98 1.61
CA GLU A 23 -1.25 8.21 1.43
C GLU A 23 -0.03 7.96 0.53
N ARG A 24 0.67 6.84 0.72
CA ARG A 24 1.77 6.43 -0.16
C ARG A 24 1.28 6.13 -1.58
N TYR A 25 0.15 5.45 -1.69
CA TYR A 25 -0.49 5.20 -2.98
C TYR A 25 -0.79 6.53 -3.68
N THR A 26 -1.45 7.46 -2.98
CA THR A 26 -1.82 8.78 -3.51
C THR A 26 -0.58 9.56 -3.94
N ASP A 27 0.47 9.57 -3.11
CA ASP A 27 1.73 10.26 -3.42
C ASP A 27 2.37 9.72 -4.71
N LYS A 28 2.50 8.39 -4.84
CA LYS A 28 3.15 7.77 -5.99
C LYS A 28 2.32 7.88 -7.26
N MET A 29 1.02 7.61 -7.19
CA MET A 29 0.09 7.77 -8.32
C MET A 29 0.10 9.21 -8.85
N THR A 30 0.01 10.18 -7.95
CA THR A 30 0.00 11.60 -8.35
C THR A 30 1.35 12.08 -8.88
N ALA A 31 2.45 11.54 -8.38
CA ALA A 31 3.78 11.83 -8.94
C ALA A 31 3.92 11.32 -10.38
N ASP A 32 3.35 10.14 -10.70
CA ASP A 32 3.36 9.64 -12.07
C ASP A 32 2.43 10.46 -12.99
N LEU A 33 1.26 10.89 -12.50
CA LEU A 33 0.39 11.82 -13.25
C LEU A 33 1.11 13.12 -13.60
N VAL A 34 1.88 13.70 -12.66
CA VAL A 34 2.69 14.90 -12.93
C VAL A 34 3.73 14.62 -14.00
N LYS A 35 4.45 13.48 -13.96
CA LYS A 35 5.41 13.07 -15.00
C LYS A 35 4.77 12.96 -16.38
N ARG A 36 3.51 12.60 -16.46
CA ARG A 36 2.71 12.51 -17.70
C ARG A 36 2.14 13.85 -18.17
N GLY A 37 2.47 14.93 -17.45
CA GLY A 37 2.05 16.28 -17.82
C GLY A 37 0.67 16.69 -17.31
N TYR A 38 0.06 15.94 -16.40
CA TYR A 38 -1.15 16.37 -15.70
C TYR A 38 -0.83 17.45 -14.66
N ARG A 39 -1.72 18.42 -14.52
CA ARG A 39 -1.77 19.25 -13.31
C ARG A 39 -2.50 18.49 -12.23
N VAL A 40 -1.91 18.40 -11.04
CA VAL A 40 -2.47 17.63 -9.93
C VAL A 40 -2.82 18.55 -8.77
N VAL A 41 -4.08 18.46 -8.33
CA VAL A 41 -4.63 19.13 -7.15
C VAL A 41 -5.01 18.08 -6.13
N ILE A 42 -4.42 18.12 -4.94
CA ILE A 42 -4.75 17.22 -3.84
C ILE A 42 -5.61 17.97 -2.85
N VAL A 43 -6.79 17.46 -2.56
CA VAL A 43 -7.71 17.97 -1.54
C VAL A 43 -7.76 16.96 -0.39
N THR A 44 -7.23 17.36 0.75
CA THR A 44 -7.12 16.50 1.94
C THR A 44 -7.59 17.22 3.19
N THR A 45 -7.52 16.58 4.34
CA THR A 45 -7.87 17.20 5.62
C THR A 45 -6.61 17.68 6.36
N ASN A 46 -6.74 18.77 7.10
CA ASN A 46 -5.66 19.31 7.90
C ASN A 46 -5.53 18.55 9.23
N HIS A 47 -4.38 17.91 9.44
CA HIS A 47 -4.01 17.22 10.67
C HIS A 47 -2.78 17.91 11.26
N GLY A 48 -3.03 18.75 12.31
CA GLY A 48 -1.99 19.40 13.08
C GLY A 48 -1.27 20.50 12.32
N ASP A 49 -1.70 21.71 12.42
CA ASP A 49 -1.05 22.99 12.07
C ASP A 49 -0.19 23.04 10.79
N LEU A 50 -0.61 22.27 9.76
CA LEU A 50 0.04 22.28 8.46
C LEU A 50 -0.47 23.47 7.64
N PRO A 51 0.32 23.98 6.67
CA PRO A 51 -0.14 25.00 5.73
C PRO A 51 -1.45 24.56 5.06
N ILE A 52 -2.45 25.43 5.04
CA ILE A 52 -3.76 25.14 4.44
C ILE A 52 -3.69 25.05 2.91
N ILE A 53 -2.73 25.74 2.29
CA ILE A 53 -2.37 25.63 0.88
C ILE A 53 -0.87 25.39 0.83
N ASP A 54 -0.47 24.42 0.02
CA ASP A 54 0.91 23.98 -0.08
C ASP A 54 1.21 23.51 -1.51
N GLU A 55 2.48 23.41 -1.86
CA GLU A 55 2.91 22.85 -3.13
C GLU A 55 4.09 21.89 -2.91
N ASP A 56 3.98 20.70 -3.41
CA ASP A 56 5.02 19.67 -3.32
C ASP A 56 5.19 18.96 -4.66
N LYS A 57 6.39 19.01 -5.23
CA LYS A 57 6.78 18.29 -6.46
C LYS A 57 5.79 18.47 -7.63
N GLY A 58 5.31 19.69 -7.86
CA GLY A 58 4.36 20.02 -8.92
C GLY A 58 2.91 19.64 -8.63
N ARG A 59 2.60 19.32 -7.37
CA ARG A 59 1.23 19.06 -6.90
C ARG A 59 0.77 20.18 -5.99
N LYS A 60 -0.39 20.73 -6.22
CA LYS A 60 -1.00 21.74 -5.35
C LYS A 60 -1.88 21.05 -4.32
N ILE A 61 -1.71 21.40 -3.05
CA ILE A 61 -2.34 20.72 -1.93
C ILE A 61 -3.23 21.69 -1.17
N TYR A 62 -4.50 21.36 -1.03
CA TYR A 62 -5.49 22.05 -0.23
C TYR A 62 -5.88 21.23 0.98
N ARG A 63 -5.64 21.74 2.20
CA ARG A 63 -5.94 21.04 3.46
C ARG A 63 -7.19 21.64 4.10
N LEU A 64 -8.29 20.90 4.01
CA LEU A 64 -9.58 21.30 4.56
C LEU A 64 -9.57 21.30 6.09
N PRO A 65 -10.18 22.30 6.75
CA PRO A 65 -10.22 22.36 8.20
C PRO A 65 -11.02 21.19 8.80
N THR A 66 -10.54 20.65 9.93
CA THR A 66 -11.11 19.49 10.60
C THR A 66 -11.53 19.78 12.04
N LYS A 67 -12.44 18.95 12.55
CA LYS A 67 -12.76 18.83 13.98
C LYS A 67 -12.13 17.55 14.52
N ASN A 68 -11.19 17.68 15.44
CA ASN A 68 -10.49 16.55 16.08
C ASN A 68 -11.36 15.89 17.17
N ILE A 69 -12.42 15.17 16.77
CA ILE A 69 -13.32 14.52 17.74
C ILE A 69 -12.86 13.12 18.11
N VAL A 70 -12.15 12.40 17.24
CA VAL A 70 -11.79 10.98 17.41
C VAL A 70 -10.27 10.78 17.43
N LYS A 71 -9.54 11.53 18.27
CA LYS A 71 -8.07 11.39 18.42
C LYS A 71 -7.32 11.26 17.08
N GLN A 72 -7.70 12.05 16.09
CA GLN A 72 -7.14 12.05 14.71
C GLN A 72 -7.27 10.74 13.91
N ARG A 73 -8.08 9.78 14.37
CA ARG A 73 -8.26 8.51 13.66
C ARG A 73 -9.24 8.60 12.49
N TYR A 74 -10.15 9.59 12.51
CA TYR A 74 -11.12 9.81 11.45
C TYR A 74 -11.34 11.31 11.23
N PRO A 75 -11.04 11.87 10.04
CA PRO A 75 -11.11 13.30 9.79
C PRO A 75 -12.56 13.74 9.58
N ILE A 76 -13.07 14.55 10.49
CA ILE A 76 -14.38 15.20 10.36
C ILE A 76 -14.17 16.61 9.82
N ILE A 77 -14.62 16.87 8.60
CA ILE A 77 -14.47 18.16 7.93
C ILE A 77 -15.32 19.22 8.65
N ASN A 78 -14.71 20.37 8.95
CA ASN A 78 -15.38 21.52 9.52
C ASN A 78 -15.80 22.49 8.40
N LYS A 79 -17.09 22.52 8.03
CA LYS A 79 -17.60 23.37 6.96
C LYS A 79 -17.82 24.82 7.44
N ASN A 80 -16.73 25.48 7.80
CA ASN A 80 -16.68 26.89 8.20
C ASN A 80 -16.36 27.81 7.00
N ARG A 81 -16.11 29.11 7.30
CA ARG A 81 -15.75 30.11 6.26
C ARG A 81 -14.47 29.74 5.51
N GLU A 82 -13.47 29.19 6.21
CA GLU A 82 -12.21 28.77 5.63
C GLU A 82 -12.42 27.62 4.62
N TYR A 83 -13.21 26.60 4.98
CA TYR A 83 -13.63 25.53 4.06
C TYR A 83 -14.22 26.10 2.77
N ASN A 84 -15.17 27.04 2.88
CA ASN A 84 -15.82 27.63 1.70
C ASN A 84 -14.80 28.38 0.81
N THR A 85 -13.85 29.09 1.42
CA THR A 85 -12.80 29.79 0.70
C THR A 85 -11.88 28.82 -0.03
N LEU A 86 -11.45 27.72 0.64
CA LEU A 86 -10.58 26.72 0.03
C LEU A 86 -11.29 25.99 -1.12
N MET A 87 -12.55 25.60 -0.95
CA MET A 87 -13.31 24.94 -2.01
C MET A 87 -13.53 25.86 -3.22
N LYS A 88 -13.63 27.18 -3.01
CA LYS A 88 -13.62 28.14 -4.11
C LYS A 88 -12.28 28.13 -4.85
N TYR A 89 -11.15 28.15 -4.14
CA TYR A 89 -9.83 28.06 -4.77
C TYR A 89 -9.65 26.75 -5.55
N VAL A 90 -10.14 25.62 -5.01
CA VAL A 90 -10.16 24.34 -5.74
C VAL A 90 -11.00 24.45 -7.03
N SER A 91 -12.12 25.17 -7.02
CA SER A 91 -12.91 25.42 -8.23
C SER A 91 -12.19 26.25 -9.28
N ASP A 92 -11.35 27.19 -8.85
CA ASP A 92 -10.57 28.05 -9.75
C ASP A 92 -9.40 27.30 -10.46
N GLU A 93 -9.09 26.04 -10.06
CA GLU A 93 -8.04 25.21 -10.66
C GLU A 93 -8.39 24.60 -12.02
N ASN A 94 -9.59 24.82 -12.55
CA ASN A 94 -10.07 24.29 -13.83
C ASN A 94 -9.90 22.75 -13.95
N ILE A 95 -10.47 22.01 -12.99
CA ILE A 95 -10.37 20.56 -12.87
C ILE A 95 -11.13 19.90 -14.02
N ASP A 96 -10.54 18.88 -14.65
CA ASP A 96 -11.15 18.11 -15.73
C ASP A 96 -11.75 16.78 -15.22
N PHE A 97 -11.22 16.17 -14.14
CA PHE A 97 -11.82 14.98 -13.50
C PHE A 97 -11.41 14.82 -12.04
N VAL A 98 -12.15 13.99 -11.30
CA VAL A 98 -12.01 13.82 -9.85
C VAL A 98 -11.74 12.36 -9.49
N ILE A 99 -10.70 12.13 -8.67
CA ILE A 99 -10.40 10.85 -8.04
C ILE A 99 -10.69 10.96 -6.55
N CYS A 100 -11.46 10.01 -5.99
CA CYS A 100 -11.71 9.93 -4.56
C CYS A 100 -11.14 8.63 -4.01
N ASN A 101 -10.26 8.73 -3.01
CA ASN A 101 -9.70 7.56 -2.32
C ASN A 101 -10.64 7.07 -1.23
N THR A 102 -10.94 5.77 -1.29
CA THR A 102 -11.84 5.01 -0.43
C THR A 102 -13.31 5.46 -0.49
N ARG A 103 -14.24 4.48 -0.39
CA ARG A 103 -15.68 4.73 -0.47
C ARG A 103 -16.30 5.28 0.83
N PHE A 104 -15.62 5.13 1.97
CA PHE A 104 -16.17 5.42 3.31
C PHE A 104 -15.52 6.61 4.02
N GLN A 105 -14.86 7.51 3.30
CA GLN A 105 -14.35 8.77 3.85
C GLN A 105 -15.25 9.97 3.51
N LEU A 106 -15.32 10.94 4.42
CA LEU A 106 -16.09 12.17 4.20
C LEU A 106 -15.53 13.01 3.05
N THR A 107 -14.20 12.98 2.84
CA THR A 107 -13.56 13.63 1.70
C THR A 107 -14.04 13.08 0.36
N THR A 108 -14.42 11.80 0.30
CA THR A 108 -15.03 11.20 -0.89
C THR A 108 -16.38 11.84 -1.21
N LEU A 109 -17.22 12.09 -0.19
CA LEU A 109 -18.47 12.80 -0.40
C LEU A 109 -18.24 14.25 -0.88
N GLU A 110 -17.23 14.93 -0.34
CA GLU A 110 -16.87 16.29 -0.79
C GLU A 110 -16.41 16.27 -2.25
N GLY A 111 -15.51 15.34 -2.63
CA GLY A 111 -15.04 15.20 -4.00
C GLY A 111 -16.15 14.88 -4.99
N LEU A 112 -17.07 13.96 -4.64
CA LEU A 112 -18.20 13.61 -5.48
C LEU A 112 -19.25 14.72 -5.57
N SER A 113 -19.48 15.46 -4.47
CA SER A 113 -20.33 16.65 -4.48
C SER A 113 -19.74 17.75 -5.37
N PHE A 114 -18.43 17.96 -5.27
CA PHE A 114 -17.69 18.87 -6.14
C PHE A 114 -17.82 18.47 -7.61
N ALA A 115 -17.51 17.22 -7.93
CA ALA A 115 -17.62 16.69 -9.29
C ALA A 115 -19.03 16.87 -9.87
N LYS A 116 -20.07 16.56 -9.10
CA LYS A 116 -21.48 16.73 -9.51
C LYS A 116 -21.81 18.18 -9.80
N ASN A 117 -21.40 19.11 -8.93
CA ASN A 117 -21.71 20.53 -9.06
C ASN A 117 -20.99 21.18 -10.27
N HIS A 118 -19.86 20.61 -10.67
CA HIS A 118 -19.06 21.09 -11.80
C HIS A 118 -19.22 20.22 -13.06
N HIS A 119 -20.14 19.23 -13.06
CA HIS A 119 -20.40 18.30 -14.17
C HIS A 119 -19.14 17.54 -14.64
N LEU A 120 -18.27 17.15 -13.69
CA LEU A 120 -17.01 16.46 -13.95
C LEU A 120 -17.17 14.94 -13.82
N PRO A 121 -16.46 14.15 -14.63
CA PRO A 121 -16.33 12.73 -14.39
C PRO A 121 -15.61 12.47 -13.06
N SER A 122 -16.02 11.41 -12.38
CA SER A 122 -15.47 11.06 -11.07
C SER A 122 -15.30 9.57 -10.88
N ILE A 123 -14.21 9.19 -10.26
CA ILE A 123 -13.96 7.81 -9.84
C ILE A 123 -13.82 7.71 -8.33
N VAL A 124 -14.18 6.55 -7.80
CA VAL A 124 -13.88 6.14 -6.42
C VAL A 124 -12.95 4.94 -6.50
N LEU A 125 -11.76 5.08 -5.91
CA LEU A 125 -10.76 4.03 -5.83
C LEU A 125 -10.78 3.41 -4.44
N ASP A 126 -11.20 2.16 -4.33
CA ASP A 126 -11.30 1.45 -3.06
C ASP A 126 -10.03 0.66 -2.75
N HIS A 127 -9.57 0.78 -1.51
CA HIS A 127 -8.33 0.18 -1.03
C HIS A 127 -8.55 -1.00 -0.07
N GLY A 128 -9.81 -1.31 0.26
CA GLY A 128 -10.17 -2.34 1.23
C GLY A 128 -10.47 -3.69 0.61
N SER A 129 -10.31 -4.76 1.40
CA SER A 129 -10.77 -6.12 1.09
C SER A 129 -11.65 -6.73 2.19
N SER A 130 -11.98 -5.91 3.22
CA SER A 130 -12.84 -6.25 4.35
C SER A 130 -13.37 -4.99 5.01
N HIS A 131 -14.27 -5.11 5.98
CA HIS A 131 -14.62 -3.99 6.86
C HIS A 131 -13.42 -3.49 7.65
N PHE A 132 -13.40 -2.18 7.90
CA PHE A 132 -12.44 -1.58 8.82
C PHE A 132 -12.65 -2.16 10.23
N SER A 133 -11.58 -2.62 10.86
CA SER A 133 -11.61 -3.13 12.23
C SER A 133 -10.63 -2.38 13.13
N VAL A 134 -11.06 -2.14 14.37
CA VAL A 134 -10.24 -1.60 15.46
C VAL A 134 -9.97 -2.64 16.54
N ASN A 135 -10.20 -3.94 16.24
CA ASN A 135 -10.08 -5.07 17.16
C ASN A 135 -11.04 -4.98 18.38
N ASN A 136 -12.21 -4.35 18.18
CA ASN A 136 -13.26 -4.26 19.17
C ASN A 136 -14.60 -4.58 18.52
N ARG A 137 -15.16 -5.76 18.79
CA ARG A 137 -16.38 -6.28 18.15
C ARG A 137 -17.58 -5.31 18.17
N PHE A 138 -17.72 -4.55 19.25
CA PHE A 138 -18.80 -3.57 19.37
C PHE A 138 -18.56 -2.37 18.45
N LEU A 139 -17.36 -1.80 18.46
CA LEU A 139 -17.00 -0.67 17.58
C LEU A 139 -16.99 -1.11 16.11
N ASP A 140 -16.54 -2.30 15.82
CA ASP A 140 -16.48 -2.85 14.45
C ASP A 140 -17.89 -3.04 13.88
N PHE A 141 -18.87 -3.46 14.70
CA PHE A 141 -20.28 -3.54 14.29
C PHE A 141 -20.84 -2.16 13.86
N PHE A 142 -20.64 -1.13 14.68
CA PHE A 142 -21.06 0.23 14.32
C PHE A 142 -20.25 0.80 13.16
N GLY A 143 -18.97 0.46 13.06
CA GLY A 143 -18.11 0.80 11.93
C GLY A 143 -18.66 0.23 10.62
N ALA A 144 -19.07 -1.03 10.62
CA ALA A 144 -19.67 -1.67 9.43
C ALA A 144 -20.99 -0.99 9.02
N ILE A 145 -21.86 -0.65 9.98
CA ILE A 145 -23.11 0.11 9.69
C ILE A 145 -22.74 1.46 9.05
N TYR A 146 -21.78 2.17 9.64
CA TYR A 146 -21.32 3.45 9.11
C TYR A 146 -20.79 3.32 7.69
N GLU A 147 -19.94 2.29 7.40
CA GLU A 147 -19.47 2.03 6.04
C GLU A 147 -20.60 1.80 5.05
N HIS A 148 -21.63 1.02 5.42
CA HIS A 148 -22.78 0.77 4.56
C HIS A 148 -23.56 2.07 4.26
N LEU A 149 -23.83 2.88 5.29
CA LEU A 149 -24.57 4.14 5.15
C LEU A 149 -23.81 5.13 4.26
N LEU A 150 -22.51 5.26 4.48
CA LEU A 150 -21.69 6.18 3.71
C LEU A 150 -21.50 5.69 2.27
N THR A 151 -21.30 4.39 2.08
CA THR A 151 -21.23 3.79 0.73
C THR A 151 -22.52 3.97 -0.05
N ALA A 152 -23.69 3.80 0.61
CA ALA A 152 -24.98 4.08 -0.02
C ALA A 152 -25.09 5.55 -0.46
N ARG A 153 -24.59 6.48 0.35
CA ARG A 153 -24.53 7.91 0.00
C ARG A 153 -23.61 8.17 -1.19
N VAL A 154 -22.43 7.54 -1.21
CA VAL A 154 -21.45 7.63 -2.31
C VAL A 154 -22.06 7.11 -3.61
N LYS A 155 -22.74 5.96 -3.59
CA LYS A 155 -23.43 5.37 -4.77
C LYS A 155 -24.47 6.31 -5.39
N HIS A 156 -25.10 7.18 -4.60
CA HIS A 156 -26.08 8.15 -5.10
C HIS A 156 -25.48 9.15 -6.10
N TYR A 157 -24.17 9.41 -6.02
CA TYR A 157 -23.46 10.27 -6.98
C TYR A 157 -23.13 9.56 -8.29
N ARG A 158 -23.26 8.23 -8.36
CA ARG A 158 -22.97 7.38 -9.52
C ARG A 158 -21.55 7.55 -10.08
N PRO A 159 -20.52 7.54 -9.23
CA PRO A 159 -19.14 7.53 -9.72
C PRO A 159 -18.81 6.20 -10.39
N ASP A 160 -17.73 6.17 -11.17
CA ASP A 160 -17.11 4.94 -11.57
C ASP A 160 -16.28 4.37 -10.41
N PHE A 161 -16.49 3.09 -10.09
CA PHE A 161 -15.74 2.43 -9.03
C PHE A 161 -14.60 1.60 -9.61
N TYR A 162 -13.45 1.75 -8.98
CA TYR A 162 -12.27 0.91 -9.20
C TYR A 162 -11.74 0.43 -7.86
N ALA A 163 -10.90 -0.60 -7.87
CA ALA A 163 -10.26 -1.12 -6.67
C ALA A 163 -8.78 -1.43 -6.92
N VAL A 164 -7.98 -1.56 -5.86
CA VAL A 164 -6.53 -1.77 -5.96
C VAL A 164 -6.12 -3.25 -6.16
N SER A 165 -7.09 -4.16 -6.20
CA SER A 165 -6.90 -5.59 -6.48
C SER A 165 -8.21 -6.23 -6.95
N LYS A 166 -8.14 -7.39 -7.60
CA LYS A 166 -9.35 -8.19 -7.94
C LYS A 166 -10.11 -8.61 -6.70
N ARG A 167 -9.40 -8.93 -5.60
CA ARG A 167 -10.04 -9.25 -4.32
C ARG A 167 -10.82 -8.06 -3.75
N SER A 168 -10.29 -6.86 -3.91
CA SER A 168 -11.02 -5.63 -3.53
C SER A 168 -12.22 -5.37 -4.45
N VAL A 169 -12.15 -5.75 -5.74
CA VAL A 169 -13.33 -5.73 -6.65
C VAL A 169 -14.41 -6.67 -6.15
N GLU A 170 -14.05 -7.91 -5.78
CA GLU A 170 -15.02 -8.86 -5.20
C GLU A 170 -15.62 -8.34 -3.89
N TRP A 171 -14.82 -7.68 -3.06
CA TRP A 171 -15.30 -7.04 -1.83
C TRP A 171 -16.33 -5.94 -2.09
N LEU A 172 -16.20 -5.18 -3.17
CA LEU A 172 -17.17 -4.15 -3.56
C LEU A 172 -18.56 -4.73 -3.88
N LYS A 173 -18.66 -5.99 -4.30
CA LYS A 173 -19.94 -6.70 -4.52
C LYS A 173 -20.78 -6.81 -3.24
N HIS A 174 -20.11 -6.88 -2.06
CA HIS A 174 -20.79 -6.85 -0.76
C HIS A 174 -21.66 -5.59 -0.58
N PHE A 175 -21.30 -4.48 -1.21
CA PHE A 175 -22.04 -3.22 -1.22
C PHE A 175 -22.96 -3.06 -2.46
N ASN A 176 -23.15 -4.13 -3.25
CA ASN A 176 -23.81 -4.07 -4.55
C ASN A 176 -23.17 -2.98 -5.45
N ILE A 177 -21.86 -3.01 -5.56
CA ILE A 177 -21.06 -2.16 -6.45
C ILE A 177 -20.39 -3.04 -7.48
N GLU A 178 -20.62 -2.73 -8.77
CA GLU A 178 -19.89 -3.28 -9.89
C GLU A 178 -18.73 -2.35 -10.22
N ALA A 179 -17.49 -2.78 -9.92
CA ALA A 179 -16.30 -2.01 -10.23
C ALA A 179 -15.98 -2.14 -11.74
N LYS A 180 -15.56 -1.05 -12.36
CA LYS A 180 -15.14 -1.02 -13.77
C LYS A 180 -13.82 -1.75 -14.02
N GLY A 181 -12.99 -1.89 -12.96
CA GLY A 181 -11.71 -2.59 -13.09
C GLY A 181 -10.79 -2.41 -11.90
N VAL A 182 -9.53 -2.77 -12.12
CA VAL A 182 -8.47 -2.72 -11.12
C VAL A 182 -7.43 -1.67 -11.52
N ILE A 183 -7.14 -0.77 -10.57
CA ILE A 183 -6.02 0.18 -10.63
C ILE A 183 -5.08 -0.24 -9.52
N TYR A 184 -4.14 -1.13 -9.86
CA TYR A 184 -3.29 -1.80 -8.89
C TYR A 184 -2.50 -0.85 -8.00
N ASN A 185 -2.25 -1.27 -6.77
CA ASN A 185 -1.14 -0.75 -6.01
C ASN A 185 0.14 -1.11 -6.77
N SER A 186 1.12 -0.21 -6.82
CA SER A 186 2.23 -0.32 -7.77
C SER A 186 3.53 0.22 -7.17
N VAL A 187 4.63 -0.06 -7.86
CA VAL A 187 5.96 0.45 -7.53
C VAL A 187 6.52 1.29 -8.68
N SER A 188 7.52 2.13 -8.40
CA SER A 188 8.22 2.87 -9.46
C SER A 188 9.07 1.90 -10.29
N GLU A 189 9.03 2.01 -11.62
CA GLU A 189 9.90 1.22 -12.50
C GLU A 189 11.38 1.47 -12.20
N SER A 190 11.73 2.70 -11.79
CA SER A 190 13.10 3.06 -11.45
C SER A 190 13.61 2.43 -10.15
N LEU A 191 12.73 1.86 -9.30
CA LEU A 191 13.12 1.32 -7.99
C LEU A 191 14.28 0.33 -8.08
N GLY A 192 14.25 -0.56 -9.08
CA GLY A 192 15.33 -1.52 -9.30
C GLY A 192 16.67 -0.86 -9.62
N SER A 193 16.68 0.18 -10.44
CA SER A 193 17.90 0.92 -10.79
C SER A 193 18.36 1.87 -9.68
N ASP A 194 17.41 2.50 -8.97
CA ASP A 194 17.71 3.46 -7.91
C ASP A 194 18.44 2.81 -6.72
N PHE A 195 18.16 1.52 -6.48
CA PHE A 195 18.75 0.76 -5.37
C PHE A 195 19.71 -0.36 -5.82
N ALA A 196 20.02 -0.47 -7.12
CA ALA A 196 21.00 -1.43 -7.62
C ALA A 196 22.36 -1.20 -6.96
N GLY A 197 22.90 -2.24 -6.32
CA GLY A 197 24.19 -2.19 -5.64
C GLY A 197 24.23 -1.39 -4.34
N THR A 198 23.08 -0.89 -3.84
CA THR A 198 23.03 -0.30 -2.50
C THR A 198 23.11 -1.41 -1.44
N ALA A 199 23.69 -1.09 -0.29
CA ALA A 199 23.80 -2.01 0.84
C ALA A 199 23.40 -1.32 2.14
N TYR A 200 22.62 -2.03 2.95
CA TYR A 200 22.26 -1.60 4.30
C TYR A 200 23.05 -2.36 5.37
N LEU A 201 23.38 -3.62 5.08
CA LEU A 201 24.18 -4.49 5.96
C LEU A 201 25.42 -5.00 5.22
N GLU A 202 26.44 -5.39 5.97
CA GLU A 202 27.54 -6.20 5.40
C GLU A 202 26.98 -7.57 5.03
N LYS A 203 27.29 -8.03 3.81
CA LYS A 203 26.85 -9.32 3.28
C LYS A 203 27.98 -9.96 2.49
N SER A 204 28.40 -11.16 2.89
CA SER A 204 29.36 -11.97 2.16
C SER A 204 28.71 -12.62 0.93
N ALA A 205 29.51 -13.03 -0.05
CA ALA A 205 28.98 -13.60 -1.29
C ALA A 205 28.13 -14.87 -1.09
N ASP A 206 28.46 -15.65 -0.05
CA ASP A 206 27.76 -16.90 0.28
C ASP A 206 26.62 -16.73 1.28
N ASP A 207 26.41 -15.49 1.80
CA ASP A 207 25.35 -15.23 2.76
C ASP A 207 23.97 -15.24 2.08
N ILE A 208 22.99 -15.82 2.78
CA ILE A 208 21.58 -15.82 2.39
C ILE A 208 20.79 -14.95 3.37
N PHE A 209 20.24 -13.87 2.88
CA PHE A 209 19.37 -12.99 3.65
C PHE A 209 17.90 -13.34 3.41
N ILE A 210 17.24 -13.82 4.47
CA ILE A 210 15.79 -13.96 4.57
C ILE A 210 15.28 -12.70 5.25
N THR A 211 14.37 -11.97 4.62
CA THR A 211 13.93 -10.67 5.15
C THR A 211 12.44 -10.60 5.35
N TYR A 212 12.04 -10.03 6.47
CA TYR A 212 10.70 -9.52 6.74
C TYR A 212 10.76 -8.00 6.90
N ALA A 213 9.85 -7.27 6.26
CA ALA A 213 9.71 -5.83 6.45
C ALA A 213 8.24 -5.45 6.64
N GLY A 214 7.90 -4.92 7.82
CA GLY A 214 6.51 -4.56 8.15
C GLY A 214 6.30 -4.24 9.63
N ARG A 215 5.04 -3.95 9.99
CA ARG A 215 4.66 -3.75 11.39
C ARG A 215 4.82 -5.05 12.19
N ILE A 216 5.40 -4.96 13.37
CA ILE A 216 5.60 -6.09 14.28
C ILE A 216 4.34 -6.27 15.15
N ILE A 217 3.30 -6.84 14.53
CA ILE A 217 2.02 -7.17 15.17
C ILE A 217 1.66 -8.63 14.86
N LYS A 218 0.86 -9.25 15.70
CA LYS A 218 0.49 -10.66 15.61
C LYS A 218 -0.09 -11.04 14.25
N GLU A 219 -1.00 -10.22 13.74
CA GLU A 219 -1.71 -10.46 12.48
C GLU A 219 -0.80 -10.44 11.24
N LYS A 220 0.43 -9.93 11.36
CA LYS A 220 1.43 -9.94 10.29
C LYS A 220 2.28 -11.22 10.25
N GLY A 221 2.01 -12.18 11.15
CA GLY A 221 2.62 -13.50 11.11
C GLY A 221 4.11 -13.56 11.42
N ILE A 222 4.66 -12.52 12.05
CA ILE A 222 6.11 -12.47 12.35
C ILE A 222 6.56 -13.59 13.30
N GLU A 223 5.74 -13.96 14.28
CA GLU A 223 6.06 -15.06 15.19
C GLU A 223 6.08 -16.40 14.46
N LEU A 224 5.16 -16.63 13.51
CA LEU A 224 5.14 -17.80 12.66
C LEU A 224 6.45 -17.91 11.82
N LEU A 225 7.01 -16.79 11.34
CA LEU A 225 8.28 -16.77 10.64
C LEU A 225 9.45 -17.12 11.57
N LEU A 226 9.47 -16.57 12.78
CA LEU A 226 10.50 -16.86 13.78
C LEU A 226 10.47 -18.33 14.22
N GLU A 227 9.30 -18.90 14.43
CA GLU A 227 9.14 -20.33 14.72
C GLU A 227 9.63 -21.20 13.56
N ALA A 228 9.18 -20.91 12.33
CA ALA A 228 9.57 -21.67 11.14
C ALA A 228 11.08 -21.62 10.90
N PHE A 229 11.70 -20.45 11.05
CA PHE A 229 13.16 -20.30 10.94
C PHE A 229 13.90 -21.09 12.01
N SER A 230 13.38 -21.12 13.25
CA SER A 230 14.01 -21.81 14.38
C SER A 230 13.87 -23.34 14.32
N MET A 231 13.01 -23.88 13.46
CA MET A 231 12.88 -25.32 13.24
C MET A 231 14.07 -25.92 12.47
N SER A 232 14.78 -25.12 11.67
CA SER A 232 15.96 -25.54 10.90
C SER A 232 17.26 -25.21 11.63
N GLN A 233 18.23 -26.09 11.45
CA GLN A 233 19.65 -25.80 11.76
C GLN A 233 20.34 -25.31 10.49
N TYR A 234 20.10 -24.04 10.14
CA TYR A 234 20.79 -23.45 9.00
C TYR A 234 22.27 -23.25 9.26
N SER A 235 23.08 -23.30 8.19
CA SER A 235 24.50 -22.95 8.21
C SER A 235 24.68 -21.49 8.67
N GLU A 236 25.87 -21.17 9.22
CA GLU A 236 26.13 -19.86 9.82
C GLU A 236 26.00 -18.67 8.87
N ASN A 237 25.92 -18.92 7.57
CA ASN A 237 25.73 -17.91 6.53
C ASN A 237 24.27 -17.63 6.14
N VAL A 238 23.27 -18.17 6.86
CA VAL A 238 21.85 -17.88 6.64
C VAL A 238 21.33 -16.97 7.75
N TYR A 239 20.84 -15.81 7.40
CA TYR A 239 20.41 -14.80 8.36
C TYR A 239 18.95 -14.39 8.13
N LEU A 240 18.20 -14.24 9.22
CA LEU A 240 16.87 -13.66 9.24
C LEU A 240 16.94 -12.18 9.63
N GLN A 241 16.59 -11.29 8.72
CA GLN A 241 16.59 -9.84 8.89
C GLN A 241 15.15 -9.36 9.12
N ILE A 242 14.87 -8.75 10.27
CA ILE A 242 13.53 -8.28 10.64
C ILE A 242 13.52 -6.77 10.74
N ALA A 243 12.96 -6.10 9.74
CA ALA A 243 12.80 -4.65 9.69
C ALA A 243 11.37 -4.27 10.07
N GLY A 244 11.22 -3.46 11.10
CA GLY A 244 9.93 -2.97 11.56
C GLY A 244 9.88 -2.65 13.03
N ASP A 245 8.72 -2.15 13.45
CA ASP A 245 8.42 -1.81 14.83
C ASP A 245 6.96 -2.19 15.15
N GLY A 246 6.66 -2.39 16.43
CA GLY A 246 5.33 -2.72 16.89
C GLY A 246 5.31 -3.30 18.30
N PRO A 247 4.10 -3.51 18.87
CA PRO A 247 3.92 -3.98 20.25
C PRO A 247 4.57 -5.34 20.55
N GLU A 248 4.70 -6.22 19.54
CA GLU A 248 5.28 -7.55 19.73
C GLU A 248 6.83 -7.54 19.72
N LEU A 249 7.48 -6.46 19.29
CA LEU A 249 8.92 -6.42 19.05
C LEU A 249 9.74 -6.80 20.29
N ALA A 250 9.43 -6.22 21.45
CA ALA A 250 10.18 -6.46 22.70
C ALA A 250 10.08 -7.93 23.12
N HIS A 251 8.85 -8.48 23.10
CA HIS A 251 8.60 -9.86 23.46
C HIS A 251 9.32 -10.84 22.51
N LEU A 252 9.26 -10.61 21.20
CA LEU A 252 9.88 -11.48 20.21
C LEU A 252 11.41 -11.44 20.28
N LYS A 253 12.01 -10.27 20.54
CA LYS A 253 13.46 -10.14 20.78
C LYS A 253 13.92 -10.95 21.98
N GLU A 254 13.13 -10.99 23.05
CA GLU A 254 13.46 -11.76 24.25
C GLU A 254 13.32 -13.27 23.99
N LYS A 255 12.24 -13.67 23.29
CA LYS A 255 11.92 -15.08 23.01
C LYS A 255 12.88 -15.73 22.00
N TYR A 256 13.28 -15.01 20.95
CA TYR A 256 14.07 -15.54 19.84
C TYR A 256 15.47 -14.92 19.78
N GLN A 257 16.36 -15.43 20.63
CA GLN A 257 17.77 -15.00 20.67
C GLN A 257 18.64 -15.95 19.84
N SER A 258 19.17 -15.45 18.73
CA SER A 258 20.11 -16.17 17.86
C SER A 258 21.03 -15.15 17.17
N LYS A 259 22.28 -15.56 16.90
CA LYS A 259 23.22 -14.75 16.10
C LYS A 259 22.76 -14.59 14.64
N GLN A 260 21.88 -15.48 14.18
CA GLN A 260 21.35 -15.46 12.81
C GLN A 260 20.03 -14.66 12.70
N ILE A 261 19.47 -14.18 13.80
CA ILE A 261 18.21 -13.39 13.81
C ILE A 261 18.51 -11.94 14.19
N ASN A 262 18.36 -11.03 13.25
CA ASN A 262 18.67 -9.62 13.41
C ASN A 262 17.38 -8.78 13.42
N PHE A 263 17.05 -8.22 14.57
CA PHE A 263 15.95 -7.25 14.70
C PHE A 263 16.47 -5.83 14.45
N LEU A 264 16.23 -5.29 13.28
CA LEU A 264 16.78 -4.02 12.80
C LEU A 264 15.99 -2.79 13.29
N GLY A 265 14.79 -3.01 13.89
CA GLY A 265 13.92 -1.92 14.29
C GLY A 265 13.26 -1.21 13.10
N LYS A 266 12.72 -0.02 13.36
CA LYS A 266 12.06 0.79 12.32
C LYS A 266 13.11 1.41 11.39
N LEU A 267 13.07 1.05 10.12
CA LEU A 267 13.87 1.63 9.05
C LEU A 267 13.08 2.71 8.29
N ASN A 268 13.78 3.69 7.75
CA ASN A 268 13.21 4.62 6.76
C ASN A 268 13.06 3.93 5.39
N PHE A 269 12.48 4.64 4.41
CA PHE A 269 12.24 4.07 3.09
C PHE A 269 13.54 3.64 2.39
N GLU A 270 14.55 4.48 2.38
CA GLU A 270 15.83 4.22 1.71
C GLU A 270 16.57 3.04 2.33
N GLN A 271 16.62 2.97 3.66
CA GLN A 271 17.20 1.85 4.40
C GLN A 271 16.45 0.55 4.12
N THR A 272 15.10 0.60 4.08
CA THR A 272 14.28 -0.58 3.78
C THR A 272 14.52 -1.09 2.35
N MET A 273 14.58 -0.19 1.36
CA MET A 273 14.85 -0.58 -0.02
C MET A 273 16.28 -1.11 -0.21
N SER A 274 17.27 -0.50 0.45
CA SER A 274 18.66 -1.01 0.43
C SER A 274 18.77 -2.39 1.08
N LEU A 275 18.02 -2.66 2.16
CA LEU A 275 17.93 -4.00 2.75
C LEU A 275 17.26 -4.99 1.79
N MET A 276 16.16 -4.59 1.17
CA MET A 276 15.45 -5.44 0.19
C MET A 276 16.31 -5.73 -1.05
N ALA A 277 17.15 -4.80 -1.50
CA ALA A 277 18.10 -5.02 -2.59
C ALA A 277 19.18 -6.07 -2.28
N GLN A 278 19.43 -6.35 -0.99
CA GLN A 278 20.34 -7.40 -0.53
C GLN A 278 19.63 -8.72 -0.19
N THR A 279 18.29 -8.74 -0.27
CA THR A 279 17.47 -9.86 0.18
C THR A 279 17.40 -10.97 -0.85
N ASP A 280 17.69 -12.21 -0.46
CA ASP A 280 17.55 -13.39 -1.30
C ASP A 280 16.12 -13.93 -1.26
N ILE A 281 15.51 -13.95 -0.07
CA ILE A 281 14.17 -14.48 0.17
C ILE A 281 13.39 -13.47 1.01
N PHE A 282 12.33 -12.93 0.45
CA PHE A 282 11.42 -12.06 1.16
C PHE A 282 10.19 -12.83 1.65
N VAL A 283 9.87 -12.73 2.93
CA VAL A 283 8.77 -13.47 3.55
C VAL A 283 7.67 -12.52 3.98
N TYR A 284 6.46 -12.76 3.50
CA TYR A 284 5.27 -12.00 3.84
C TYR A 284 4.15 -12.92 4.39
N PRO A 285 4.26 -13.36 5.66
CA PRO A 285 3.38 -14.36 6.27
C PRO A 285 2.11 -13.73 6.88
N SER A 286 1.60 -12.64 6.28
CA SER A 286 0.49 -11.86 6.82
C SER A 286 -0.81 -12.67 6.85
N MET A 287 -1.49 -12.69 7.99
CA MET A 287 -2.84 -13.20 8.17
C MET A 287 -3.88 -12.07 8.14
N TYR A 288 -3.42 -10.83 7.95
CA TYR A 288 -4.28 -9.64 7.89
C TYR A 288 -4.97 -9.54 6.51
N PRO A 289 -6.23 -9.08 6.45
CA PRO A 289 -6.90 -8.82 5.17
C PRO A 289 -6.28 -7.61 4.49
N GLU A 290 -5.43 -7.86 3.50
CA GLU A 290 -4.69 -6.87 2.73
C GLU A 290 -5.49 -6.40 1.49
N GLY A 291 -5.16 -5.22 0.96
CA GLY A 291 -5.52 -4.85 -0.40
C GLY A 291 -4.56 -5.52 -1.40
N LEU A 292 -3.50 -4.81 -1.79
CA LEU A 292 -2.34 -5.37 -2.49
C LEU A 292 -1.07 -4.90 -1.74
N PRO A 293 -0.29 -5.82 -1.12
CA PRO A 293 0.86 -5.43 -0.31
C PRO A 293 2.00 -4.87 -1.17
N THR A 294 2.36 -3.59 -0.97
CA THR A 294 3.48 -2.95 -1.71
C THR A 294 4.81 -3.60 -1.42
N SER A 295 5.03 -4.10 -0.20
CA SER A 295 6.30 -4.75 0.19
C SER A 295 6.64 -5.98 -0.66
N ILE A 296 5.63 -6.74 -1.13
CA ILE A 296 5.84 -7.85 -2.08
C ILE A 296 6.30 -7.31 -3.43
N LEU A 297 5.70 -6.21 -3.91
CA LEU A 297 6.09 -5.58 -5.17
C LEU A 297 7.50 -4.97 -5.07
N GLU A 298 7.80 -4.31 -3.96
CA GLU A 298 9.10 -3.70 -3.69
C GLU A 298 10.20 -4.77 -3.65
N ALA A 299 10.03 -5.81 -2.83
CA ALA A 299 10.99 -6.90 -2.70
C ALA A 299 11.17 -7.69 -4.01
N GLY A 300 10.07 -8.02 -4.70
CA GLY A 300 10.14 -8.76 -5.95
C GLY A 300 10.78 -7.96 -7.09
N LEU A 301 10.52 -6.65 -7.21
CA LEU A 301 11.20 -5.81 -8.19
C LEU A 301 12.70 -5.64 -7.88
N LEU A 302 13.09 -5.70 -6.61
CA LEU A 302 14.47 -5.73 -6.13
C LEU A 302 15.08 -7.15 -6.15
N SER A 303 14.45 -8.08 -6.87
CA SER A 303 14.94 -9.43 -7.14
C SER A 303 15.04 -10.34 -5.91
N SER A 304 14.08 -10.24 -4.98
CA SER A 304 13.93 -11.24 -3.91
C SER A 304 12.99 -12.36 -4.35
N ALA A 305 13.28 -13.62 -4.02
CA ALA A 305 12.31 -14.70 -4.13
C ALA A 305 11.24 -14.54 -3.03
N ILE A 306 9.97 -14.68 -3.38
CA ILE A 306 8.86 -14.36 -2.46
C ILE A 306 8.23 -15.62 -1.89
N ILE A 307 8.08 -15.65 -0.55
CA ILE A 307 7.20 -16.59 0.16
C ILE A 307 6.10 -15.75 0.81
N ALA A 308 4.84 -16.04 0.52
CA ALA A 308 3.73 -15.26 1.06
C ALA A 308 2.49 -16.11 1.31
N THR A 309 1.57 -15.60 2.13
CA THR A 309 0.24 -16.17 2.34
C THR A 309 -0.74 -15.69 1.27
N ASP A 310 -1.81 -16.45 1.02
CA ASP A 310 -2.94 -16.02 0.17
C ASP A 310 -3.79 -14.96 0.90
N ARG A 311 -3.29 -13.72 0.95
CA ARG A 311 -4.04 -12.59 1.52
C ARG A 311 -4.06 -11.40 0.57
N GLY A 312 -5.23 -10.78 0.46
CA GLY A 312 -5.43 -9.65 -0.43
C GLY A 312 -5.12 -9.98 -1.89
N GLY A 313 -4.44 -9.08 -2.57
CA GLY A 313 -4.01 -9.25 -3.97
C GLY A 313 -2.71 -10.02 -4.14
N THR A 314 -2.18 -10.71 -3.11
CA THR A 314 -0.91 -11.45 -3.20
C THR A 314 -0.92 -12.48 -4.34
N VAL A 315 -2.00 -13.26 -4.48
CA VAL A 315 -2.15 -14.26 -5.55
C VAL A 315 -2.36 -13.64 -6.93
N GLU A 316 -2.54 -12.35 -7.04
CA GLU A 316 -2.59 -11.64 -8.33
C GLU A 316 -1.18 -11.31 -8.84
N VAL A 317 -0.24 -11.16 -7.90
CA VAL A 317 1.18 -10.98 -8.18
C VAL A 317 1.85 -12.32 -8.40
N ILE A 318 1.58 -13.31 -7.52
CA ILE A 318 2.10 -14.67 -7.55
C ILE A 318 0.98 -15.61 -7.99
N ASP A 319 0.63 -15.57 -9.28
CA ASP A 319 -0.47 -16.36 -9.84
C ASP A 319 -0.01 -17.73 -10.38
N SER A 320 1.27 -18.05 -10.24
CA SER A 320 1.83 -19.36 -10.58
C SER A 320 3.04 -19.71 -9.68
N PRO A 321 3.36 -21.01 -9.52
CA PRO A 321 4.52 -21.45 -8.73
C PRO A 321 5.86 -21.04 -9.34
N GLU A 322 5.89 -20.50 -10.55
CA GLU A 322 7.10 -19.97 -11.18
C GLU A 322 7.44 -18.53 -10.73
N LEU A 323 6.54 -17.86 -10.01
CA LEU A 323 6.68 -16.47 -9.56
C LEU A 323 6.99 -16.34 -8.06
N GLY A 324 6.77 -17.40 -7.29
CA GLY A 324 6.98 -17.40 -5.85
C GLY A 324 6.23 -18.54 -5.18
N ILE A 325 6.28 -18.62 -3.86
CA ILE A 325 5.61 -19.65 -3.08
C ILE A 325 4.44 -19.01 -2.31
N ILE A 326 3.22 -19.51 -2.58
CA ILE A 326 2.05 -19.24 -1.73
C ILE A 326 1.96 -20.37 -0.70
N MET A 327 2.16 -20.01 0.56
CA MET A 327 2.18 -20.94 1.69
C MET A 327 0.84 -20.97 2.43
N GLU A 328 0.57 -22.07 3.12
CA GLU A 328 -0.50 -22.13 4.11
C GLU A 328 -0.14 -21.36 5.38
N GLU A 329 -1.14 -20.87 6.12
CA GLU A 329 -0.96 -20.05 7.32
C GLU A 329 -0.57 -20.90 8.55
N ASN A 330 0.51 -21.66 8.41
CA ASN A 330 1.05 -22.50 9.49
C ASN A 330 2.58 -22.55 9.43
N THR A 331 3.20 -22.85 10.56
CA THR A 331 4.65 -22.89 10.74
C THR A 331 5.33 -23.94 9.87
N GLN A 332 4.68 -25.11 9.68
CA GLN A 332 5.25 -26.22 8.90
C GLN A 332 5.39 -25.85 7.42
N SER A 333 4.32 -25.30 6.81
CA SER A 333 4.35 -24.86 5.40
C SER A 333 5.39 -23.76 5.16
N LEU A 334 5.53 -22.82 6.10
CA LEU A 334 6.55 -21.78 6.00
C LEU A 334 7.95 -22.38 6.15
N HIS A 335 8.17 -23.27 7.10
CA HIS A 335 9.44 -23.98 7.29
C HIS A 335 9.87 -24.73 6.02
N GLU A 336 8.98 -25.52 5.43
CA GLU A 336 9.26 -26.26 4.19
C GLU A 336 9.60 -25.32 3.01
N SER A 337 8.89 -24.20 2.90
CA SER A 337 9.13 -23.19 1.89
C SER A 337 10.49 -22.50 2.05
N LEU A 338 10.87 -22.18 3.29
CA LEU A 338 12.19 -21.62 3.61
C LEU A 338 13.30 -22.60 3.29
N ASP A 339 13.17 -23.85 3.74
CA ASP A 339 14.14 -24.93 3.51
C ASP A 339 14.35 -25.17 2.02
N LEU A 340 13.28 -25.20 1.24
CA LEU A 340 13.35 -25.36 -0.21
C LEU A 340 14.18 -24.23 -0.84
N LEU A 341 13.86 -22.97 -0.55
CA LEU A 341 14.54 -21.83 -1.18
C LEU A 341 15.96 -21.60 -0.64
N VAL A 342 16.27 -21.98 0.60
CA VAL A 342 17.63 -21.91 1.13
C VAL A 342 18.53 -22.95 0.44
N LYS A 343 18.03 -24.19 0.26
CA LYS A 343 18.80 -25.32 -0.28
C LYS A 343 18.92 -25.29 -1.80
N ASP A 344 17.86 -24.86 -2.50
CA ASP A 344 17.83 -24.83 -3.98
C ASP A 344 18.10 -23.41 -4.52
N LYS A 345 19.39 -23.12 -4.72
CA LYS A 345 19.85 -21.84 -5.28
C LYS A 345 19.28 -21.58 -6.69
N ALA A 346 19.24 -22.63 -7.53
CA ALA A 346 18.78 -22.47 -8.92
C ALA A 346 17.29 -22.11 -8.99
N LEU A 347 16.47 -22.76 -8.16
CA LEU A 347 15.06 -22.41 -8.03
C LEU A 347 14.89 -20.97 -7.48
N ARG A 348 15.64 -20.62 -6.43
CA ARG A 348 15.59 -19.27 -5.84
C ARG A 348 15.89 -18.19 -6.89
N GLU A 349 16.98 -18.32 -7.63
CA GLU A 349 17.38 -17.39 -8.69
C GLU A 349 16.36 -17.31 -9.83
N LYS A 350 15.77 -18.46 -10.22
CA LYS A 350 14.68 -18.49 -11.21
C LYS A 350 13.46 -17.69 -10.73
N LEU A 351 13.04 -17.89 -9.49
CA LEU A 351 11.89 -17.16 -8.90
C LEU A 351 12.17 -15.65 -8.81
N GLN A 352 13.37 -15.26 -8.40
CA GLN A 352 13.82 -13.86 -8.35
C GLN A 352 13.67 -13.17 -9.72
N GLN A 353 14.17 -13.81 -10.77
CA GLN A 353 14.09 -13.25 -12.13
C GLN A 353 12.66 -13.14 -12.64
N ASN A 354 11.86 -14.18 -12.43
CA ASN A 354 10.51 -14.25 -12.92
C ASN A 354 9.60 -13.22 -12.23
N ILE A 355 9.69 -13.08 -10.90
CA ILE A 355 8.87 -12.14 -10.17
C ILE A 355 9.25 -10.69 -10.48
N ALA A 356 10.53 -10.38 -10.64
CA ALA A 356 10.98 -9.05 -11.03
C ALA A 356 10.43 -8.65 -12.40
N LYS A 357 10.49 -9.56 -13.37
CA LYS A 357 9.90 -9.38 -14.70
C LYS A 357 8.39 -9.15 -14.62
N ARG A 358 7.67 -10.01 -13.89
CA ARG A 358 6.21 -9.92 -13.69
C ARG A 358 5.80 -8.57 -13.13
N ILE A 359 6.49 -8.08 -12.11
CA ILE A 359 6.19 -6.81 -11.46
C ILE A 359 6.45 -5.65 -12.42
N LYS A 360 7.57 -5.66 -13.13
CA LYS A 360 7.90 -4.64 -14.13
C LYS A 360 6.85 -4.55 -15.24
N GLU A 361 6.31 -5.66 -15.68
CA GLU A 361 5.34 -5.72 -16.78
C GLU A 361 3.92 -5.33 -16.37
N HIS A 362 3.52 -5.49 -15.09
CA HIS A 362 2.13 -5.40 -14.68
C HIS A 362 1.84 -4.50 -13.48
N PHE A 363 2.83 -4.24 -12.62
CA PHE A 363 2.61 -3.60 -11.32
C PHE A 363 3.50 -2.37 -11.09
N THR A 364 3.82 -1.64 -12.16
CA THR A 364 4.48 -0.34 -12.07
C THR A 364 3.47 0.79 -12.18
N TRP A 365 3.81 1.98 -11.65
CA TRP A 365 2.95 3.15 -11.72
C TRP A 365 2.68 3.55 -13.16
N GLU A 366 3.68 3.40 -14.02
CA GLU A 366 3.59 3.66 -15.45
C GLU A 366 2.47 2.83 -16.11
N LYS A 367 2.33 1.55 -15.72
CA LYS A 367 1.28 0.64 -16.21
C LYS A 367 -0.08 0.88 -15.56
N THR A 368 -0.07 1.30 -14.31
CA THR A 368 -1.30 1.51 -13.53
C THR A 368 -2.00 2.80 -13.93
N VAL A 369 -1.24 3.89 -14.11
CA VAL A 369 -1.80 5.20 -14.45
C VAL A 369 -2.30 5.25 -15.90
N GLU A 370 -1.76 4.43 -16.83
CA GLU A 370 -2.31 4.25 -18.18
C GLU A 370 -3.81 3.93 -18.18
N LYS A 371 -4.32 3.27 -17.13
CA LYS A 371 -5.74 2.92 -16.99
C LYS A 371 -6.63 4.10 -16.52
N LEU A 372 -6.01 5.21 -16.13
CA LEU A 372 -6.68 6.45 -15.68
C LEU A 372 -6.84 7.48 -16.80
N ASP A 373 -6.55 7.15 -18.05
CA ASP A 373 -6.75 8.05 -19.19
C ASP A 373 -8.24 8.32 -19.40
N TYR A 374 -8.70 9.50 -18.93
CA TYR A 374 -10.04 10.07 -19.09
C TYR A 374 -10.05 11.22 -20.09
#